data_eac75a464268049b47e81ad3ac00fe45
#
_entry.id   eac75a464268049b47e81ad3ac00fe45
#
_cell.length_a   1.000
_cell.length_b   1.000
_cell.length_c   1.000
_cell.angle_alpha   90.00
_cell.angle_beta   90.00
_cell.angle_gamma   90.00
#
_symmetry.space_group_name_H-M   'P 1'
#
loop_
_entity.id
_entity.type
_entity.pdbx_description
1 polymer ?
#
loop_
_entity_poly.entity_id
_entity_poly.type
_entity_poly.pdbx_seq_one_letter_code
_entity_poly.pdbx_strand_id
1 'polypeptide(L)'
;RLESGKDTLYSTKDTLDFTSPRIFTIFASDGSGSRSYTIDIKIHNADPDAYSWVAASPADNDVAKLESMRMIAKDGQLYLWGSKNGTNVVMTRKTGEGVALWTKKDISGTDGLQTKSINLFNGKFVAISESGLVESENGADWTETATSLVPDRILAADEELYITVSGKIYSSSDLKSWKEEKADNSTAFLPTENIYSAVLPAVNNPNIENIVCVGYLDGKTETWKKEMNKVYPEDNAWSYYPT
;
A
#
# COMPACT_ATOMS: atom_id res chain seq x y z
N ARG A 1 -4.50 -40.83 -18.19
CA ARG A 1 -5.47 -41.66 -18.93
C ARG A 1 -5.67 -41.02 -20.28
N LEU A 2 -5.35 -41.72 -21.33
CA LEU A 2 -5.65 -41.29 -22.69
C LEU A 2 -7.17 -41.52 -22.99
N GLU A 3 -7.72 -40.80 -23.96
CA GLU A 3 -9.13 -40.90 -24.38
C GLU A 3 -9.58 -42.35 -24.70
N SER A 4 -8.64 -43.24 -24.96
CA SER A 4 -8.88 -44.66 -25.17
C SER A 4 -9.22 -45.44 -23.89
N GLY A 5 -9.19 -44.81 -22.73
CA GLY A 5 -9.44 -45.48 -21.44
C GLY A 5 -8.31 -46.39 -20.96
N LYS A 6 -7.17 -46.40 -21.64
CA LYS A 6 -5.96 -47.13 -21.23
C LYS A 6 -4.95 -46.18 -20.60
N ASP A 7 -4.45 -46.57 -19.46
CA ASP A 7 -3.32 -45.88 -18.82
C ASP A 7 -2.03 -46.15 -19.59
N THR A 8 -1.21 -45.16 -19.85
CA THR A 8 0.11 -45.29 -20.44
C THR A 8 1.15 -44.76 -19.49
N LEU A 9 2.34 -45.38 -19.52
CA LEU A 9 3.50 -44.88 -18.80
C LEU A 9 3.97 -43.60 -19.48
N TYR A 10 4.17 -42.56 -18.68
CA TYR A 10 4.72 -41.31 -19.14
C TYR A 10 6.22 -41.45 -19.43
N SER A 11 6.64 -40.94 -20.57
CA SER A 11 8.05 -40.76 -20.93
C SER A 11 8.36 -39.27 -21.05
N THR A 12 9.56 -38.85 -20.68
CA THR A 12 10.05 -37.48 -20.85
C THR A 12 10.09 -37.00 -22.31
N LYS A 13 9.88 -37.91 -23.27
CA LYS A 13 9.79 -37.61 -24.71
C LYS A 13 8.37 -37.44 -25.19
N ASP A 14 7.37 -37.71 -24.33
CA ASP A 14 5.98 -37.62 -24.71
C ASP A 14 5.54 -36.16 -24.78
N THR A 15 4.82 -35.83 -25.84
CA THR A 15 4.07 -34.56 -25.92
C THR A 15 2.67 -34.77 -25.39
N LEU A 16 2.29 -33.98 -24.39
CA LEU A 16 0.97 -34.05 -23.76
C LEU A 16 0.12 -32.86 -24.17
N ASP A 17 -1.11 -33.15 -24.54
CA ASP A 17 -2.12 -32.12 -24.78
C ASP A 17 -2.82 -31.74 -23.46
N PHE A 18 -2.72 -30.47 -23.06
CA PHE A 18 -3.33 -29.87 -21.89
C PHE A 18 -4.49 -28.92 -22.23
N THR A 19 -5.12 -29.06 -23.38
CA THR A 19 -6.37 -28.32 -23.72
C THR A 19 -7.52 -28.69 -22.78
N SER A 20 -7.40 -29.80 -22.06
CA SER A 20 -8.27 -30.21 -20.96
C SER A 20 -7.44 -30.75 -19.79
N PRO A 21 -7.97 -30.71 -18.55
CA PRO A 21 -7.27 -31.25 -17.38
C PRO A 21 -6.80 -32.70 -17.58
N ARG A 22 -5.57 -33.01 -17.16
CA ARG A 22 -4.98 -34.35 -17.24
C ARG A 22 -4.74 -34.91 -15.84
N ILE A 23 -4.98 -36.22 -15.69
CA ILE A 23 -4.74 -36.94 -14.45
C ILE A 23 -3.43 -37.73 -14.56
N PHE A 24 -2.51 -37.47 -13.65
CA PHE A 24 -1.28 -38.23 -13.48
C PHE A 24 -1.38 -39.06 -12.22
N THR A 25 -1.16 -40.36 -12.36
CA THR A 25 -1.11 -41.27 -11.20
C THR A 25 0.34 -41.72 -10.98
N ILE A 26 0.84 -41.46 -9.80
CA ILE A 26 2.16 -41.92 -9.35
C ILE A 26 1.95 -43.16 -8.51
N PHE A 27 2.61 -44.25 -8.87
CA PHE A 27 2.60 -45.51 -8.13
C PHE A 27 3.86 -45.61 -7.25
N ALA A 28 3.70 -46.11 -6.03
CA ALA A 28 4.81 -46.44 -5.19
C ALA A 28 5.64 -47.57 -5.82
N SER A 29 6.95 -47.50 -5.75
CA SER A 29 7.85 -48.49 -6.36
C SER A 29 7.72 -49.90 -5.76
N ASP A 30 7.22 -50.01 -4.55
CA ASP A 30 6.92 -51.26 -3.82
C ASP A 30 5.54 -51.79 -4.05
N GLY A 31 4.72 -51.14 -4.90
CA GLY A 31 3.35 -51.50 -5.16
C GLY A 31 2.35 -51.22 -4.02
N SER A 32 2.77 -50.59 -2.95
CA SER A 32 1.96 -50.37 -1.74
C SER A 32 0.83 -49.35 -1.92
N GLY A 33 0.84 -48.56 -3.01
CA GLY A 33 -0.21 -47.59 -3.26
C GLY A 33 0.04 -46.70 -4.48
N SER A 34 -0.94 -45.82 -4.73
CA SER A 34 -0.82 -44.80 -5.77
C SER A 34 -1.47 -43.51 -5.35
N ARG A 35 -1.05 -42.39 -5.95
CA ARG A 35 -1.62 -41.06 -5.75
C ARG A 35 -1.86 -40.39 -7.10
N SER A 36 -3.08 -39.88 -7.29
CA SER A 36 -3.45 -39.19 -8.52
C SER A 36 -3.47 -37.68 -8.33
N TYR A 37 -2.95 -36.96 -9.31
CA TYR A 37 -2.91 -35.51 -9.39
C TYR A 37 -3.62 -35.06 -10.66
N THR A 38 -4.56 -34.10 -10.55
CA THR A 38 -5.14 -33.45 -11.71
C THR A 38 -4.35 -32.20 -12.01
N ILE A 39 -3.82 -32.09 -13.24
CA ILE A 39 -3.12 -30.92 -13.73
C ILE A 39 -4.05 -30.20 -14.71
N ASP A 40 -4.39 -28.97 -14.37
CA ASP A 40 -5.18 -28.04 -15.21
C ASP A 40 -4.30 -26.83 -15.52
N ILE A 41 -3.92 -26.68 -16.81
CA ILE A 41 -3.09 -25.57 -17.27
C ILE A 41 -4.02 -24.48 -17.80
N LYS A 42 -4.03 -23.36 -17.10
CA LYS A 42 -4.74 -22.16 -17.54
C LYS A 42 -3.76 -21.23 -18.25
N ILE A 43 -3.99 -21.05 -19.54
CA ILE A 43 -3.22 -20.07 -20.33
C ILE A 43 -3.87 -18.71 -20.12
N HIS A 44 -3.07 -17.77 -19.66
CA HIS A 44 -3.48 -16.38 -19.57
C HIS A 44 -3.39 -15.77 -20.99
N ASN A 45 -4.54 -15.55 -21.63
CA ASN A 45 -4.62 -15.02 -23.00
C ASN A 45 -4.60 -13.47 -23.05
N ALA A 46 -4.44 -12.80 -21.91
CA ALA A 46 -4.29 -11.36 -21.91
C ALA A 46 -2.84 -10.99 -22.24
N ASP A 47 -2.65 -10.11 -23.17
CA ASP A 47 -1.34 -9.49 -23.43
C ASP A 47 -0.96 -8.68 -22.17
N PRO A 48 0.12 -9.02 -21.45
CA PRO A 48 0.52 -8.30 -20.25
C PRO A 48 0.91 -6.84 -20.55
N ASP A 49 1.21 -6.51 -21.81
CA ASP A 49 1.60 -5.19 -22.25
C ASP A 49 0.42 -4.40 -22.89
N ALA A 50 -0.74 -5.04 -23.02
CA ALA A 50 -1.95 -4.41 -23.54
C ALA A 50 -2.81 -3.83 -22.42
N TYR A 51 -2.66 -2.54 -22.15
CA TYR A 51 -3.47 -1.82 -21.16
C TYR A 51 -4.57 -1.03 -21.87
N SER A 52 -5.82 -1.23 -21.46
CA SER A 52 -6.93 -0.39 -21.84
C SER A 52 -7.19 0.64 -20.75
N TRP A 53 -6.80 1.87 -20.99
CA TRP A 53 -7.03 2.97 -20.06
C TRP A 53 -8.38 3.63 -20.33
N VAL A 54 -9.22 3.68 -19.33
CA VAL A 54 -10.51 4.38 -19.40
C VAL A 54 -10.42 5.60 -18.49
N ALA A 55 -10.82 6.76 -19.03
CA ALA A 55 -10.89 7.98 -18.24
C ALA A 55 -11.85 7.79 -17.06
N ALA A 56 -11.35 7.92 -15.84
CA ALA A 56 -12.15 7.80 -14.62
C ALA A 56 -12.96 9.07 -14.33
N SER A 57 -12.73 10.13 -15.07
CA SER A 57 -13.36 11.45 -14.87
C SER A 57 -13.32 12.27 -16.17
N PRO A 58 -14.31 13.13 -16.44
CA PRO A 58 -14.27 14.04 -17.58
C PRO A 58 -13.04 14.95 -17.54
N ALA A 59 -12.43 15.21 -18.69
CA ALA A 59 -11.21 16.01 -18.81
C ALA A 59 -11.33 17.46 -18.26
N ASP A 60 -12.54 17.99 -18.27
CA ASP A 60 -12.85 19.38 -17.86
C ASP A 60 -13.25 19.58 -16.42
N ASN A 61 -13.09 18.55 -15.57
CA ASN A 61 -13.48 18.71 -14.19
C ASN A 61 -12.39 19.37 -13.34
N ASP A 62 -12.77 19.80 -12.17
CA ASP A 62 -11.86 20.43 -11.20
C ASP A 62 -10.72 19.52 -10.76
N VAL A 63 -10.87 18.20 -10.85
CA VAL A 63 -9.84 17.21 -10.52
C VAL A 63 -8.60 17.36 -11.41
N ALA A 64 -8.79 17.57 -12.72
CA ALA A 64 -7.67 17.75 -13.66
C ALA A 64 -6.83 19.01 -13.40
N LYS A 65 -7.34 19.92 -12.57
CA LYS A 65 -6.71 21.21 -12.24
C LYS A 65 -6.08 21.22 -10.85
N LEU A 66 -6.08 20.08 -10.14
CA LEU A 66 -5.49 19.96 -8.82
C LEU A 66 -3.98 19.74 -8.92
N GLU A 67 -3.27 20.38 -8.03
CA GLU A 67 -1.84 20.19 -7.79
C GLU A 67 -1.63 19.50 -6.44
N SER A 68 -0.44 18.95 -6.20
CA SER A 68 -0.06 18.31 -4.92
C SER A 68 -1.06 17.25 -4.44
N MET A 69 -1.51 16.41 -5.34
CA MET A 69 -2.58 15.46 -5.08
C MET A 69 -2.18 14.30 -4.16
N ARG A 70 -3.11 13.89 -3.31
CA ARG A 70 -3.09 12.65 -2.51
C ARG A 70 -4.46 11.99 -2.59
N MET A 71 -4.51 10.70 -2.88
CA MET A 71 -5.75 9.94 -2.93
C MET A 71 -5.71 8.76 -1.95
N ILE A 72 -6.82 8.58 -1.21
CA ILE A 72 -7.02 7.47 -0.28
C ILE A 72 -8.44 6.94 -0.46
N ALA A 73 -8.59 5.61 -0.43
CA ALA A 73 -9.89 4.95 -0.37
C ALA A 73 -10.22 4.64 1.10
N LYS A 74 -11.46 4.98 1.53
CA LYS A 74 -11.98 4.68 2.87
C LYS A 74 -13.47 4.41 2.77
N ASP A 75 -13.93 3.32 3.37
CA ASP A 75 -15.37 2.97 3.53
C ASP A 75 -16.15 3.03 2.19
N GLY A 76 -15.57 2.49 1.11
CA GLY A 76 -16.20 2.48 -0.21
C GLY A 76 -16.25 3.86 -0.91
N GLN A 77 -15.50 4.81 -0.41
CA GLN A 77 -15.37 6.15 -0.98
C GLN A 77 -13.92 6.47 -1.32
N LEU A 78 -13.70 7.17 -2.44
CA LEU A 78 -12.42 7.76 -2.80
C LEU A 78 -12.39 9.21 -2.30
N TYR A 79 -11.29 9.56 -1.67
CA TYR A 79 -10.97 10.92 -1.24
C TYR A 79 -9.72 11.36 -1.99
N LEU A 80 -9.82 12.48 -2.67
CA LEU A 80 -8.72 13.08 -3.41
C LEU A 80 -8.52 14.51 -2.91
N TRP A 81 -7.45 14.72 -2.18
CA TRP A 81 -7.02 16.06 -1.78
C TRP A 81 -6.10 16.65 -2.83
N GLY A 82 -6.11 17.95 -2.92
CA GLY A 82 -5.20 18.70 -3.76
C GLY A 82 -5.36 20.19 -3.55
N SER A 83 -4.48 20.96 -4.18
CA SER A 83 -4.53 22.42 -4.17
C SER A 83 -4.98 22.94 -5.52
N LYS A 84 -5.85 23.94 -5.51
CA LYS A 84 -6.25 24.70 -6.69
C LYS A 84 -6.09 26.19 -6.38
N ASN A 85 -5.22 26.86 -7.14
CA ASN A 85 -4.90 28.28 -6.93
C ASN A 85 -4.48 28.57 -5.47
N GLY A 86 -3.68 27.69 -4.87
CA GLY A 86 -3.21 27.85 -3.49
C GLY A 86 -4.21 27.48 -2.40
N THR A 87 -5.45 27.09 -2.75
CA THR A 87 -6.46 26.66 -1.78
C THR A 87 -6.60 25.14 -1.79
N ASN A 88 -6.45 24.52 -0.64
CA ASN A 88 -6.62 23.07 -0.48
C ASN A 88 -8.11 22.70 -0.50
N VAL A 89 -8.42 21.63 -1.21
CA VAL A 89 -9.77 21.07 -1.34
C VAL A 89 -9.72 19.55 -1.24
N VAL A 90 -10.85 18.95 -0.89
CA VAL A 90 -11.07 17.50 -1.04
C VAL A 90 -12.19 17.24 -2.04
N MET A 91 -11.91 16.31 -2.95
CA MET A 91 -12.89 15.79 -3.91
C MET A 91 -13.25 14.37 -3.48
N THR A 92 -14.52 14.04 -3.44
CA THR A 92 -14.99 12.71 -3.02
C THR A 92 -15.88 12.07 -4.07
N ARG A 93 -15.80 10.74 -4.21
CA ARG A 93 -16.74 9.94 -4.99
C ARG A 93 -16.80 8.51 -4.46
N LYS A 94 -17.89 7.79 -4.71
CA LYS A 94 -18.01 6.37 -4.37
C LYS A 94 -17.11 5.51 -5.27
N THR A 95 -16.55 4.44 -4.69
CA THR A 95 -15.83 3.41 -5.45
C THR A 95 -16.81 2.58 -6.29
N GLY A 96 -16.36 2.08 -7.44
CA GLY A 96 -17.17 1.20 -8.30
C GLY A 96 -18.23 1.89 -9.16
N GLU A 97 -18.53 3.14 -8.94
CA GLU A 97 -19.34 3.95 -9.84
C GLU A 97 -18.48 4.37 -11.04
N GLY A 98 -18.94 4.12 -12.27
CA GLY A 98 -18.22 4.43 -13.51
C GLY A 98 -17.69 5.87 -13.57
N VAL A 99 -17.92 6.61 -14.65
CA VAL A 99 -17.54 8.03 -14.76
C VAL A 99 -18.48 8.88 -13.90
N ALA A 100 -18.36 8.76 -12.57
CA ALA A 100 -19.15 9.56 -11.64
C ALA A 100 -18.51 10.94 -11.43
N LEU A 101 -19.37 11.95 -11.21
CA LEU A 101 -18.91 13.29 -10.86
C LEU A 101 -18.31 13.29 -9.45
N TRP A 102 -17.20 13.98 -9.31
CA TRP A 102 -16.60 14.24 -8.01
C TRP A 102 -17.37 15.34 -7.28
N THR A 103 -17.58 15.15 -5.98
CA THR A 103 -18.15 16.16 -5.11
C THR A 103 -17.02 16.90 -4.41
N LYS A 104 -16.94 18.22 -4.64
CA LYS A 104 -15.96 19.08 -4.00
C LYS A 104 -16.44 19.49 -2.60
N LYS A 105 -15.50 19.51 -1.64
CA LYS A 105 -15.66 20.15 -0.34
C LYS A 105 -14.44 21.02 -0.04
N ASP A 106 -14.67 22.15 0.59
CA ASP A 106 -13.61 23.01 1.08
C ASP A 106 -13.05 22.43 2.40
N ILE A 107 -11.79 22.68 2.66
CA ILE A 107 -11.12 22.25 3.88
C ILE A 107 -11.31 23.31 4.94
N SER A 108 -11.61 22.87 6.18
CA SER A 108 -11.82 23.72 7.35
C SER A 108 -11.13 23.17 8.60
N GLY A 109 -10.99 24.01 9.61
CA GLY A 109 -10.47 23.64 10.93
C GLY A 109 -8.95 23.53 11.01
N THR A 110 -8.21 23.85 9.94
CA THR A 110 -6.75 23.91 9.93
C THR A 110 -6.22 24.82 8.83
N ASP A 111 -5.06 25.41 9.07
CA ASP A 111 -4.31 26.20 8.10
C ASP A 111 -3.05 25.41 7.64
N GLY A 112 -2.59 25.65 6.41
CA GLY A 112 -1.36 25.08 5.90
C GLY A 112 -1.35 23.55 5.83
N LEU A 113 -2.52 22.90 5.59
CA LEU A 113 -2.61 21.45 5.46
C LEU A 113 -1.70 20.95 4.33
N GLN A 114 -0.75 20.09 4.68
CA GLN A 114 0.13 19.43 3.73
C GLN A 114 -0.57 18.22 3.11
N THR A 115 -1.24 18.40 1.98
CA THR A 115 -2.08 17.35 1.36
C THR A 115 -1.32 16.05 1.09
N LYS A 116 -0.03 16.12 0.76
CA LYS A 116 0.83 14.95 0.53
C LYS A 116 1.16 14.15 1.79
N SER A 117 1.02 14.74 2.97
CA SER A 117 1.25 14.06 4.26
C SER A 117 0.05 13.24 4.72
N ILE A 118 -1.11 13.36 4.06
CA ILE A 118 -2.33 12.69 4.51
C ILE A 118 -2.17 11.18 4.44
N ASN A 119 -2.49 10.50 5.54
CA ASN A 119 -2.53 9.05 5.68
C ASN A 119 -3.84 8.63 6.37
N LEU A 120 -4.18 7.35 6.27
CA LEU A 120 -5.27 6.74 7.01
C LEU A 120 -4.70 6.04 8.24
N PHE A 121 -5.16 6.40 9.43
CA PHE A 121 -4.72 5.82 10.68
C PHE A 121 -5.90 5.68 11.65
N ASN A 122 -6.10 4.50 12.22
CA ASN A 122 -7.21 4.20 13.16
C ASN A 122 -8.59 4.65 12.63
N GLY A 123 -8.83 4.48 11.32
CA GLY A 123 -10.10 4.84 10.68
C GLY A 123 -10.30 6.34 10.44
N LYS A 124 -9.33 7.20 10.79
CA LYS A 124 -9.33 8.63 10.52
C LYS A 124 -8.22 9.01 9.55
N PHE A 125 -8.39 10.12 8.87
CA PHE A 125 -7.30 10.75 8.15
C PHE A 125 -6.44 11.54 9.12
N VAL A 126 -5.13 11.40 9.00
CA VAL A 126 -4.13 12.16 9.76
C VAL A 126 -3.21 12.89 8.79
N ALA A 127 -2.78 14.08 9.15
CA ALA A 127 -1.93 14.91 8.31
C ALA A 127 -1.10 15.89 9.14
N ILE A 128 -0.16 16.53 8.48
CA ILE A 128 0.62 17.66 9.03
C ILE A 128 0.01 18.98 8.53
N SER A 129 -0.06 19.95 9.41
CA SER A 129 -0.46 21.32 9.15
C SER A 129 0.51 22.31 9.78
N GLU A 130 0.23 23.62 9.68
CA GLU A 130 1.01 24.64 10.38
C GLU A 130 0.95 24.50 11.91
N SER A 131 -0.16 24.00 12.46
CA SER A 131 -0.32 23.75 13.89
C SER A 131 0.28 22.41 14.36
N GLY A 132 0.76 21.57 13.45
CA GLY A 132 1.29 20.24 13.74
C GLY A 132 0.42 19.11 13.21
N LEU A 133 0.21 18.06 14.02
CA LEU A 133 -0.59 16.90 13.62
C LEU A 133 -2.09 17.22 13.73
N VAL A 134 -2.84 16.89 12.68
CA VAL A 134 -4.29 17.08 12.61
C VAL A 134 -4.98 15.80 12.17
N GLU A 135 -6.24 15.62 12.62
CA GLU A 135 -7.10 14.49 12.28
C GLU A 135 -8.39 14.93 11.62
N SER A 136 -8.95 14.07 10.76
CA SER A 136 -10.26 14.24 10.15
C SER A 136 -10.97 12.91 9.94
N GLU A 137 -12.28 12.85 10.20
CA GLU A 137 -13.10 11.68 9.88
C GLU A 137 -13.60 11.69 8.44
N ASN A 138 -13.84 12.87 7.89
CA ASN A 138 -14.49 13.07 6.59
C ASN A 138 -13.59 13.71 5.53
N GLY A 139 -12.31 13.99 5.87
CA GLY A 139 -11.30 14.54 4.98
C GLY A 139 -11.47 16.04 4.65
N ALA A 140 -12.52 16.70 5.14
CA ALA A 140 -12.78 18.12 4.93
C ALA A 140 -12.61 18.93 6.22
N ASP A 141 -13.19 18.44 7.33
CA ASP A 141 -13.15 19.12 8.63
C ASP A 141 -12.03 18.52 9.47
N TRP A 142 -11.03 19.33 9.80
CA TRP A 142 -9.82 18.91 10.51
C TRP A 142 -9.78 19.49 11.91
N THR A 143 -9.21 18.74 12.84
CA THR A 143 -9.00 19.15 14.23
C THR A 143 -7.57 18.86 14.66
N GLU A 144 -7.01 19.74 15.48
CA GLU A 144 -5.68 19.54 16.05
C GLU A 144 -5.66 18.32 16.97
N THR A 145 -4.57 17.55 16.85
CA THR A 145 -4.32 16.42 17.73
C THR A 145 -3.45 16.86 18.89
N ALA A 146 -3.89 16.59 20.11
CA ALA A 146 -3.07 16.87 21.29
C ALA A 146 -1.89 15.89 21.33
N THR A 147 -0.76 16.30 20.80
CA THR A 147 0.49 15.53 20.76
C THR A 147 1.64 16.31 21.41
N SER A 148 2.59 15.58 22.00
CA SER A 148 3.81 16.19 22.56
C SER A 148 4.90 16.40 21.54
N LEU A 149 4.78 15.82 20.33
CA LEU A 149 5.76 15.93 19.25
C LEU A 149 5.15 16.66 18.06
N VAL A 150 5.95 17.55 17.47
CA VAL A 150 5.61 18.21 16.20
C VAL A 150 6.35 17.45 15.08
N PRO A 151 5.63 16.74 14.21
CA PRO A 151 6.25 15.93 13.18
C PRO A 151 6.82 16.79 12.05
N ASP A 152 8.01 16.43 11.58
CA ASP A 152 8.54 16.95 10.32
C ASP A 152 7.83 16.27 9.14
N ARG A 153 7.59 14.94 9.24
CA ARG A 153 6.97 14.10 8.18
C ARG A 153 6.25 12.91 8.78
N ILE A 154 5.27 12.39 8.03
CA ILE A 154 4.69 11.06 8.25
C ILE A 154 5.37 10.10 7.28
N LEU A 155 5.97 9.03 7.81
CA LEU A 155 6.62 7.99 7.02
C LEU A 155 5.65 6.87 6.62
N ALA A 156 4.84 6.42 7.57
CA ALA A 156 3.89 5.33 7.37
C ALA A 156 2.77 5.36 8.41
N ALA A 157 1.69 4.65 8.11
CA ALA A 157 0.59 4.41 9.03
C ALA A 157 0.11 2.96 8.86
N ASP A 158 -0.02 2.26 9.99
CA ASP A 158 -0.56 0.91 10.12
C ASP A 158 -1.21 0.75 11.50
N GLU A 159 -0.80 -0.20 12.34
CA GLU A 159 -1.18 -0.28 13.76
C GLU A 159 -0.59 0.88 14.58
N GLU A 160 0.51 1.46 14.11
CA GLU A 160 1.14 2.66 14.64
C GLU A 160 1.30 3.71 13.52
N LEU A 161 1.27 4.99 13.91
CA LEU A 161 1.69 6.08 13.03
C LEU A 161 3.18 6.32 13.23
N TYR A 162 3.94 6.32 12.14
CA TYR A 162 5.38 6.56 12.13
C TYR A 162 5.67 7.95 11.60
N ILE A 163 6.36 8.75 12.41
CA ILE A 163 6.72 10.13 12.07
C ILE A 163 8.23 10.36 12.19
N THR A 164 8.72 11.43 11.59
CA THR A 164 10.05 11.95 11.90
C THR A 164 9.96 13.23 12.70
N VAL A 165 10.86 13.36 13.65
CA VAL A 165 11.08 14.59 14.43
C VAL A 165 12.58 14.80 14.58
N SER A 166 13.10 15.92 14.08
CA SER A 166 14.53 16.26 14.17
C SER A 166 15.46 15.12 13.72
N GLY A 167 15.10 14.46 12.62
CA GLY A 167 15.90 13.40 12.02
C GLY A 167 15.82 12.04 12.73
N LYS A 168 14.95 11.87 13.72
CA LYS A 168 14.67 10.59 14.38
C LYS A 168 13.29 10.09 14.00
N ILE A 169 13.09 8.77 14.07
CA ILE A 169 11.81 8.13 13.81
C ILE A 169 11.11 7.85 15.14
N TYR A 170 9.83 8.15 15.20
CA TYR A 170 8.95 7.86 16.35
C TYR A 170 7.70 7.14 15.88
N SER A 171 7.16 6.27 16.73
CA SER A 171 5.89 5.60 16.52
C SER A 171 4.90 5.86 17.65
N SER A 172 3.61 5.81 17.34
CA SER A 172 2.53 5.92 18.31
C SER A 172 1.28 5.21 17.82
N SER A 173 0.63 4.47 18.69
CA SER A 173 -0.68 3.87 18.45
C SER A 173 -1.86 4.78 18.84
N ASP A 174 -1.62 5.83 19.65
CA ASP A 174 -2.64 6.70 20.22
C ASP A 174 -2.46 8.20 19.91
N LEU A 175 -1.40 8.55 19.17
CA LEU A 175 -0.97 9.91 18.83
C LEU A 175 -0.56 10.79 20.02
N LYS A 176 -0.52 10.23 21.22
CA LYS A 176 -0.20 10.94 22.46
C LYS A 176 1.13 10.48 23.07
N SER A 177 1.32 9.16 23.10
CA SER A 177 2.51 8.51 23.63
C SER A 177 3.41 8.08 22.50
N TRP A 178 4.62 8.60 22.44
CA TRP A 178 5.56 8.36 21.36
C TRP A 178 6.77 7.58 21.84
N LYS A 179 7.17 6.59 21.04
CA LYS A 179 8.37 5.77 21.26
C LYS A 179 9.35 6.04 20.14
N GLU A 180 10.62 6.27 20.50
CA GLU A 180 11.70 6.36 19.50
C GLU A 180 11.97 4.99 18.90
N GLU A 181 11.99 4.92 17.59
CA GLU A 181 12.23 3.72 16.81
C GLU A 181 13.71 3.50 16.54
N LYS A 182 14.09 2.22 16.43
CA LYS A 182 15.44 1.85 16.00
C LYS A 182 15.57 1.98 14.49
N ALA A 183 16.75 2.41 14.04
CA ALA A 183 17.15 2.42 12.64
C ALA A 183 18.54 1.80 12.51
N ASP A 184 18.70 0.83 11.61
CA ASP A 184 19.99 0.16 11.35
C ASP A 184 20.94 1.02 10.52
N ASN A 185 20.41 2.03 9.86
CA ASN A 185 21.15 2.92 8.99
C ASN A 185 20.98 4.38 9.40
N SER A 186 21.82 5.25 8.86
CA SER A 186 21.71 6.69 9.09
C SER A 186 20.37 7.23 8.59
N THR A 187 19.61 7.87 9.46
CA THR A 187 18.34 8.52 9.15
C THR A 187 18.48 9.74 8.23
N ALA A 188 19.71 10.17 7.92
CA ALA A 188 19.96 11.19 6.91
C ALA A 188 19.50 10.80 5.50
N PHE A 189 19.28 9.48 5.26
CA PHE A 189 18.75 8.96 3.99
C PHE A 189 17.21 8.79 4.01
N LEU A 190 16.52 9.28 5.03
CA LEU A 190 15.05 9.24 5.03
C LEU A 190 14.49 10.16 3.94
N PRO A 191 13.44 9.70 3.22
CA PRO A 191 12.82 10.52 2.21
C PRO A 191 12.19 11.79 2.83
N THR A 192 12.28 12.87 2.09
CA THR A 192 11.76 14.18 2.52
C THR A 192 10.53 14.62 1.75
N GLU A 193 10.28 14.01 0.58
CA GLU A 193 9.20 14.40 -0.31
C GLU A 193 8.46 13.20 -0.89
N ASN A 194 7.20 13.39 -1.22
CA ASN A 194 6.34 12.40 -1.90
C ASN A 194 6.40 11.02 -1.24
N ILE A 195 6.22 10.98 0.07
CA ILE A 195 6.35 9.77 0.88
C ILE A 195 5.08 8.94 0.75
N TYR A 196 5.27 7.67 0.37
CA TYR A 196 4.24 6.65 0.30
C TYR A 196 4.68 5.42 1.06
N SER A 197 3.73 4.75 1.69
CA SER A 197 4.00 3.50 2.40
C SER A 197 2.96 2.45 2.08
N ALA A 198 3.37 1.20 2.22
CA ALA A 198 2.50 0.03 2.15
C ALA A 198 2.92 -0.99 3.19
N VAL A 199 1.94 -1.73 3.71
CA VAL A 199 2.17 -2.87 4.60
C VAL A 199 2.02 -4.14 3.78
N LEU A 200 3.04 -4.99 3.82
CA LEU A 200 3.11 -6.22 3.04
C LEU A 200 3.34 -7.41 3.99
N PRO A 201 2.42 -8.38 4.03
CA PRO A 201 2.65 -9.61 4.79
C PRO A 201 3.81 -10.40 4.18
N ALA A 202 4.63 -11.05 5.00
CA ALA A 202 5.63 -11.97 4.50
C ALA A 202 4.96 -13.24 3.96
N VAL A 203 5.33 -13.64 2.73
CA VAL A 203 4.69 -14.76 2.02
C VAL A 203 4.80 -16.09 2.79
N ASN A 204 5.94 -16.31 3.45
CA ASN A 204 6.29 -17.59 4.08
C ASN A 204 6.22 -17.56 5.61
N ASN A 205 5.88 -16.44 6.23
CA ASN A 205 5.82 -16.32 7.68
C ASN A 205 4.68 -15.38 8.12
N PRO A 206 3.56 -15.92 8.64
CA PRO A 206 2.42 -15.11 9.04
C PRO A 206 2.69 -14.20 10.26
N ASN A 207 3.81 -14.41 10.95
CA ASN A 207 4.22 -13.59 12.11
C ASN A 207 5.07 -12.38 11.68
N ILE A 208 5.34 -12.21 10.39
CA ILE A 208 6.15 -11.10 9.89
C ILE A 208 5.31 -10.28 8.90
N GLU A 209 5.29 -8.99 9.14
CA GLU A 209 4.79 -7.98 8.21
C GLU A 209 5.91 -6.99 7.91
N ASN A 210 5.86 -6.34 6.76
CA ASN A 210 6.85 -5.37 6.36
C ASN A 210 6.16 -4.06 6.01
N ILE A 211 6.55 -2.99 6.65
CA ILE A 211 6.23 -1.65 6.20
C ILE A 211 7.30 -1.25 5.21
N VAL A 212 6.91 -0.93 3.99
CA VAL A 212 7.80 -0.35 2.97
C VAL A 212 7.43 1.12 2.80
N CYS A 213 8.41 1.98 2.92
CA CYS A 213 8.29 3.42 2.74
C CYS A 213 9.17 3.85 1.56
N VAL A 214 8.59 4.57 0.62
CA VAL A 214 9.28 5.09 -0.57
C VAL A 214 9.01 6.58 -0.71
N GLY A 215 10.01 7.34 -1.07
CA GLY A 215 9.88 8.77 -1.33
C GLY A 215 11.12 9.34 -1.98
N TYR A 216 11.24 10.66 -2.01
CA TYR A 216 12.39 11.33 -2.60
C TYR A 216 13.23 12.06 -1.54
N LEU A 217 14.54 12.01 -1.75
CA LEU A 217 15.54 12.83 -1.05
C LEU A 217 16.47 13.41 -2.12
N ASP A 218 16.53 14.74 -2.21
CA ASP A 218 17.39 15.46 -3.17
C ASP A 218 17.21 14.95 -4.62
N GLY A 219 15.96 14.68 -5.01
CA GLY A 219 15.60 14.22 -6.35
C GLY A 219 15.91 12.75 -6.64
N LYS A 220 16.36 11.97 -5.66
CA LYS A 220 16.58 10.52 -5.75
C LYS A 220 15.50 9.77 -5.02
N THR A 221 15.12 8.62 -5.55
CA THR A 221 14.20 7.71 -4.88
C THR A 221 14.93 7.01 -3.74
N GLU A 222 14.35 7.07 -2.55
CA GLU A 222 14.86 6.39 -1.36
C GLU A 222 13.82 5.41 -0.84
N THR A 223 14.28 4.22 -0.48
CA THR A 223 13.43 3.14 0.01
C THR A 223 13.87 2.69 1.39
N TRP A 224 12.91 2.66 2.30
CA TRP A 224 13.08 2.16 3.65
C TRP A 224 12.10 1.05 3.94
N LYS A 225 12.51 0.12 4.76
CA LYS A 225 11.69 -1.01 5.20
C LYS A 225 11.77 -1.13 6.71
N LYS A 226 10.66 -1.40 7.36
CA LYS A 226 10.61 -1.90 8.73
C LYS A 226 10.05 -3.31 8.71
N GLU A 227 10.81 -4.27 9.22
CA GLU A 227 10.28 -5.59 9.54
C GLU A 227 9.54 -5.53 10.88
N MET A 228 8.31 -6.02 10.90
CA MET A 228 7.50 -6.17 12.09
C MET A 228 7.36 -7.65 12.40
N ASN A 229 8.24 -8.15 13.26
CA ASN A 229 8.22 -9.52 13.73
C ASN A 229 7.42 -9.59 15.03
N LYS A 230 6.29 -10.31 15.00
CA LYS A 230 5.38 -10.43 16.15
C LYS A 230 5.92 -11.36 17.25
N VAL A 231 6.91 -12.18 16.92
CA VAL A 231 7.54 -13.13 17.87
C VAL A 231 8.75 -12.49 18.57
N TYR A 232 9.51 -11.67 17.85
CA TYR A 232 10.72 -11.00 18.34
C TYR A 232 10.64 -9.49 18.06
N PRO A 233 9.71 -8.77 18.70
CA PRO A 233 9.47 -7.34 18.41
C PRO A 233 10.63 -6.44 18.81
N GLU A 234 11.53 -6.89 19.69
CA GLU A 234 12.74 -6.16 20.12
C GLU A 234 13.78 -6.00 19.01
N ASP A 235 13.73 -6.87 17.99
CA ASP A 235 14.63 -6.84 16.84
C ASP A 235 14.11 -5.98 15.69
N ASN A 236 12.87 -5.48 15.80
CA ASN A 236 12.26 -4.65 14.76
C ASN A 236 13.00 -3.32 14.63
N ALA A 237 13.47 -3.02 13.42
CA ALA A 237 14.17 -1.80 13.10
C ALA A 237 13.84 -1.32 11.69
N TRP A 238 14.04 -0.04 11.45
CA TRP A 238 14.00 0.54 10.12
C TRP A 238 15.33 0.34 9.42
N SER A 239 15.31 -0.21 8.22
CA SER A 239 16.48 -0.47 7.39
C SER A 239 16.39 0.26 6.06
N TYR A 240 17.48 0.85 5.62
CA TYR A 240 17.61 1.54 4.35
C TYR A 240 17.95 0.55 3.23
N TYR A 241 17.25 0.68 2.10
CA TYR A 241 17.49 -0.09 0.88
C TYR A 241 17.87 0.87 -0.24
N PRO A 242 19.17 1.05 -0.51
CA PRO A 242 19.62 1.90 -1.61
C PRO A 242 19.13 1.35 -2.95
N THR A 243 18.56 2.22 -3.78
CA THR A 243 18.05 1.91 -5.13
C THR A 243 19.10 2.15 -6.20
#